data_a710747dbb5f98664d437f3d1ce8ef9d
#
_entry.id   a710747dbb5f98664d437f3d1ce8ef9d
#
_cell.length_a   1.000
_cell.length_b   1.000
_cell.length_c   1.000
_cell.angle_alpha   90.00
_cell.angle_beta   90.00
_cell.angle_gamma   90.00
#
_symmetry.space_group_name_H-M   'P 1'
#
loop_
_entity.id
_entity.type
_entity.pdbx_description
1 polymer ?
#
loop_
_entity_poly.entity_id
_entity_poly.type
_entity_poly.pdbx_seq_one_letter_code
_entity_poly.pdbx_strand_id
1 'polypeptide(L)'
;MKHTYTPPTVPQMSDFIPFPKRAYSIIYADPPWRYSDKGCNGNAADHYPTMALSDMRRLPVGDIAAKDCVLFMWATYPMMREALSLIDAWGFTYKSIAFQWVKQNRSGNGYFFGLGRWTRGNTEPCLIATKGKPQRVSNAVSQLVVSPLREHSRKPDEVRDRIIELMGDAPRIELFARETAPGWDCWGNEVPIISGGMVVHDQRP
;
A
#
# COMPACT_ATOMS: atom_id res chain seq x y z
N MET A 1 -20.80 28.84 19.04
CA MET A 1 -19.45 28.86 18.44
C MET A 1 -19.48 28.02 17.18
N LYS A 2 -19.25 28.60 15.99
CA LYS A 2 -19.20 27.85 14.73
C LYS A 2 -17.83 27.21 14.66
N HIS A 3 -17.75 25.89 14.81
CA HIS A 3 -16.53 25.14 14.49
C HIS A 3 -16.29 25.27 12.98
N THR A 4 -15.31 26.07 12.59
CA THR A 4 -14.80 26.10 11.22
C THR A 4 -14.02 24.82 10.98
N TYR A 5 -14.61 23.90 10.20
CA TYR A 5 -13.91 22.74 9.68
C TYR A 5 -12.79 23.22 8.75
N THR A 6 -11.56 23.02 9.15
CA THR A 6 -10.39 23.17 8.27
C THR A 6 -10.13 21.80 7.64
N PRO A 7 -10.32 21.64 6.31
CA PRO A 7 -10.02 20.38 5.67
C PRO A 7 -8.52 20.07 5.86
N PRO A 8 -8.15 18.78 6.07
CA PRO A 8 -6.75 18.39 6.17
C PRO A 8 -6.00 18.86 4.92
N THR A 9 -4.85 19.48 5.15
CA THR A 9 -3.99 19.99 4.07
C THR A 9 -3.60 18.80 3.18
N VAL A 10 -3.86 18.90 1.88
CA VAL A 10 -3.39 17.88 0.92
C VAL A 10 -1.87 17.90 0.95
N PRO A 11 -1.20 16.77 1.24
CA PRO A 11 0.26 16.72 1.27
C PRO A 11 0.84 17.26 -0.03
N GLN A 12 1.76 18.22 0.06
CA GLN A 12 2.54 18.70 -1.07
C GLN A 12 3.71 17.73 -1.30
N MET A 13 4.25 17.67 -2.51
CA MET A 13 5.41 16.81 -2.80
C MET A 13 6.63 17.15 -1.92
N SER A 14 6.71 18.37 -1.40
CA SER A 14 7.70 18.84 -0.42
C SER A 14 7.58 18.19 0.97
N ASP A 15 6.42 17.58 1.25
CA ASP A 15 6.18 16.89 2.53
C ASP A 15 6.66 15.44 2.48
N PHE A 16 7.19 15.00 1.34
CA PHE A 16 7.68 13.63 1.16
C PHE A 16 9.14 13.50 1.60
N ILE A 17 9.35 12.49 2.39
CA ILE A 17 10.64 11.93 2.73
C ILE A 17 11.38 11.59 1.43
N PRO A 18 12.68 11.95 1.26
CA PRO A 18 13.44 11.58 0.08
C PRO A 18 13.34 10.08 -0.21
N PHE A 19 13.12 9.73 -1.47
CA PHE A 19 13.12 8.33 -1.87
C PHE A 19 14.50 7.71 -1.60
N PRO A 20 14.55 6.44 -1.15
CA PRO A 20 15.81 5.74 -0.95
C PRO A 20 16.57 5.61 -2.28
N LYS A 21 17.92 5.62 -2.20
CA LYS A 21 18.79 5.47 -3.37
C LYS A 21 19.17 4.01 -3.67
N ARG A 22 18.55 3.05 -2.99
CA ARG A 22 18.80 1.62 -3.13
C ARG A 22 17.83 0.99 -4.11
N ALA A 23 18.29 0.02 -4.92
CA ALA A 23 17.42 -0.78 -5.77
C ALA A 23 16.78 -1.94 -5.00
N TYR A 24 15.47 -2.17 -5.25
CA TYR A 24 14.69 -3.22 -4.60
C TYR A 24 14.15 -4.23 -5.62
N SER A 25 14.21 -5.51 -5.25
CA SER A 25 13.61 -6.59 -6.04
C SER A 25 12.15 -6.83 -5.70
N ILE A 26 11.71 -6.36 -4.51
CA ILE A 26 10.33 -6.46 -4.03
C ILE A 26 9.89 -5.08 -3.56
N ILE A 27 8.77 -4.61 -4.11
CA ILE A 27 8.10 -3.39 -3.67
C ILE A 27 6.69 -3.77 -3.22
N TYR A 28 6.33 -3.39 -1.99
CA TYR A 28 5.01 -3.57 -1.42
C TYR A 28 4.42 -2.19 -1.15
N ALA A 29 3.18 -1.92 -1.57
CA ALA A 29 2.59 -0.59 -1.50
C ALA A 29 1.13 -0.64 -1.08
N ASP A 30 0.73 0.26 -0.17
CA ASP A 30 -0.66 0.54 0.18
C ASP A 30 -0.97 2.03 -0.10
N PRO A 31 -1.20 2.41 -1.37
CA PRO A 31 -1.38 3.81 -1.73
C PRO A 31 -2.56 4.46 -1.00
N PRO A 32 -2.42 5.71 -0.52
CA PRO A 32 -3.47 6.43 0.19
C PRO A 32 -4.52 6.98 -0.81
N TRP A 33 -5.38 6.10 -1.32
CA TRP A 33 -6.36 6.41 -2.34
C TRP A 33 -7.31 7.54 -1.94
N ARG A 34 -7.45 8.52 -2.81
CA ARG A 34 -8.44 9.60 -2.68
C ARG A 34 -9.71 9.22 -3.44
N TYR A 35 -10.79 9.01 -2.71
CA TYR A 35 -12.10 8.77 -3.31
C TYR A 35 -12.75 10.09 -3.74
N SER A 36 -13.41 10.09 -4.90
CA SER A 36 -14.13 11.26 -5.42
C SER A 36 -15.55 11.43 -4.83
N ASP A 37 -16.03 10.48 -4.03
CA ASP A 37 -17.39 10.49 -3.50
C ASP A 37 -17.58 11.57 -2.42
N LYS A 38 -18.25 12.65 -2.83
CA LYS A 38 -18.78 13.67 -1.93
C LYS A 38 -20.12 13.17 -1.36
N GLY A 39 -20.13 12.65 -0.14
CA GLY A 39 -21.39 12.45 0.57
C GLY A 39 -21.66 11.13 1.29
N CYS A 40 -20.67 10.26 1.50
CA CYS A 40 -20.83 9.13 2.41
C CYS A 40 -20.07 9.40 3.71
N ASN A 41 -20.76 9.33 4.85
CA ASN A 41 -20.11 9.31 6.17
C ASN A 41 -19.13 8.13 6.22
N GLY A 42 -17.87 8.38 6.60
CA GLY A 42 -16.81 7.37 6.65
C GLY A 42 -15.86 7.39 5.44
N ASN A 43 -15.70 8.51 4.79
CA ASN A 43 -14.75 8.70 3.70
C ASN A 43 -13.31 8.55 4.23
N ALA A 44 -12.43 7.89 3.48
CA ALA A 44 -11.02 7.69 3.87
C ALA A 44 -10.29 9.02 4.19
N ALA A 45 -10.68 10.12 3.52
CA ALA A 45 -10.16 11.46 3.77
C ALA A 45 -10.49 12.01 5.16
N ASP A 46 -11.48 11.45 5.86
CA ASP A 46 -11.86 11.87 7.22
C ASP A 46 -10.97 11.22 8.28
N HIS A 47 -10.19 10.21 7.90
CA HIS A 47 -9.42 9.38 8.83
C HIS A 47 -7.90 9.46 8.64
N TYR A 48 -7.41 9.74 7.44
CA TYR A 48 -5.97 9.87 7.14
C TYR A 48 -5.72 10.71 5.87
N PRO A 49 -4.52 11.34 5.75
CA PRO A 49 -4.16 12.10 4.57
C PRO A 49 -4.19 11.22 3.32
N THR A 50 -4.98 11.62 2.32
CA THR A 50 -5.02 10.96 1.01
C THR A 50 -4.15 11.71 0.01
N MET A 51 -3.67 11.02 -1.03
CA MET A 51 -2.86 11.61 -2.09
C MET A 51 -3.61 11.62 -3.41
N ALA A 52 -3.42 12.68 -4.22
CA ALA A 52 -3.97 12.70 -5.57
C ALA A 52 -3.22 11.68 -6.46
N LEU A 53 -3.93 11.06 -7.40
CA LEU A 53 -3.36 10.09 -8.33
C LEU A 53 -2.21 10.71 -9.16
N SER A 54 -2.33 12.00 -9.53
CA SER A 54 -1.28 12.74 -10.24
C SER A 54 0.02 12.81 -9.44
N ASP A 55 -0.07 12.92 -8.12
CA ASP A 55 1.08 13.02 -7.22
C ASP A 55 1.72 11.65 -7.02
N MET A 56 0.91 10.62 -6.82
CA MET A 56 1.38 9.23 -6.75
C MET A 56 2.10 8.80 -8.03
N ARG A 57 1.61 9.21 -9.22
CA ARG A 57 2.26 8.94 -10.50
C ARG A 57 3.64 9.59 -10.66
N ARG A 58 3.88 10.74 -10.00
CA ARG A 58 5.17 11.43 -10.03
C ARG A 58 6.22 10.85 -9.09
N LEU A 59 5.83 9.95 -8.17
CA LEU A 59 6.79 9.28 -7.31
C LEU A 59 7.74 8.41 -8.15
N PRO A 60 9.06 8.51 -7.95
CA PRO A 60 10.06 7.83 -8.77
C PRO A 60 10.21 6.35 -8.39
N VAL A 61 9.09 5.62 -8.29
CA VAL A 61 9.08 4.20 -7.88
C VAL A 61 9.83 3.33 -8.88
N GLY A 62 9.77 3.68 -10.17
CA GLY A 62 10.55 3.01 -11.21
C GLY A 62 12.06 3.10 -11.02
N ASP A 63 12.55 4.17 -10.39
CA ASP A 63 14.00 4.42 -10.19
C ASP A 63 14.59 3.58 -9.05
N ILE A 64 13.76 3.22 -8.06
CA ILE A 64 14.15 2.31 -6.97
C ILE A 64 13.87 0.83 -7.28
N ALA A 65 13.25 0.54 -8.40
CA ALA A 65 13.00 -0.84 -8.83
C ALA A 65 14.26 -1.43 -9.46
N ALA A 66 14.67 -2.60 -9.00
CA ALA A 66 15.73 -3.38 -9.64
C ALA A 66 15.34 -3.74 -11.10
N LYS A 67 16.32 -4.22 -11.89
CA LYS A 67 16.08 -4.67 -13.27
C LYS A 67 14.95 -5.70 -13.33
N ASP A 68 14.95 -6.64 -12.40
CA ASP A 68 13.93 -7.66 -12.23
C ASP A 68 13.27 -7.41 -10.86
N CYS A 69 12.05 -6.85 -10.88
CA CYS A 69 11.35 -6.39 -9.69
C CYS A 69 9.88 -6.79 -9.72
N VAL A 70 9.34 -7.15 -8.56
CA VAL A 70 7.91 -7.40 -8.37
C VAL A 70 7.30 -6.32 -7.50
N LEU A 71 6.14 -5.85 -7.90
CA LEU A 71 5.30 -4.91 -7.16
C LEU A 71 4.06 -5.65 -6.65
N PHE A 72 3.82 -5.55 -5.34
CA PHE A 72 2.57 -5.91 -4.68
C PHE A 72 1.86 -4.63 -4.25
N MET A 73 0.65 -4.39 -4.74
CA MET A 73 -0.05 -3.13 -4.49
C MET A 73 -1.49 -3.35 -4.08
N TRP A 74 -1.84 -2.85 -2.90
CA TRP A 74 -3.23 -2.84 -2.45
C TRP A 74 -4.07 -1.87 -3.26
N ALA A 75 -5.24 -2.32 -3.63
CA ALA A 75 -6.24 -1.52 -4.31
C ALA A 75 -7.61 -1.77 -3.70
N THR A 76 -8.53 -0.83 -3.90
CA THR A 76 -9.94 -1.06 -3.64
C THR A 76 -10.68 -1.18 -4.95
N TYR A 77 -11.77 -1.94 -4.99
CA TYR A 77 -12.51 -2.15 -6.24
C TYR A 77 -12.94 -0.85 -6.95
N PRO A 78 -13.43 0.19 -6.23
CA PRO A 78 -13.76 1.45 -6.87
C PRO A 78 -12.55 2.16 -7.53
N MET A 79 -11.32 1.92 -7.03
CA MET A 79 -10.09 2.54 -7.51
C MET A 79 -9.26 1.61 -8.42
N MET A 80 -9.85 0.53 -8.91
CA MET A 80 -9.12 -0.48 -9.71
C MET A 80 -8.53 0.11 -10.99
N ARG A 81 -9.25 1.00 -11.66
CA ARG A 81 -8.76 1.65 -12.89
C ARG A 81 -7.57 2.56 -12.62
N GLU A 82 -7.65 3.32 -11.54
CA GLU A 82 -6.59 4.20 -11.05
C GLU A 82 -5.36 3.38 -10.64
N ALA A 83 -5.59 2.25 -9.95
CA ALA A 83 -4.52 1.34 -9.53
C ALA A 83 -3.76 0.75 -10.71
N LEU A 84 -4.45 0.24 -11.72
CA LEU A 84 -3.81 -0.26 -12.95
C LEU A 84 -3.01 0.84 -13.65
N SER A 85 -3.57 2.04 -13.75
CA SER A 85 -2.89 3.16 -14.36
C SER A 85 -1.68 3.68 -13.55
N LEU A 86 -1.68 3.48 -12.24
CA LEU A 86 -0.54 3.79 -11.37
C LEU A 86 0.59 2.77 -11.55
N ILE A 87 0.25 1.48 -11.67
CA ILE A 87 1.18 0.40 -12.01
C ILE A 87 1.94 0.74 -13.30
N ASP A 88 1.22 1.13 -14.35
CA ASP A 88 1.81 1.51 -15.64
C ASP A 88 2.71 2.75 -15.50
N ALA A 89 2.27 3.78 -14.75
CA ALA A 89 3.04 4.99 -14.51
C ALA A 89 4.36 4.74 -13.77
N TRP A 90 4.41 3.73 -12.90
CA TRP A 90 5.62 3.30 -12.20
C TRP A 90 6.52 2.36 -13.01
N GLY A 91 6.14 2.05 -14.27
CA GLY A 91 6.92 1.22 -15.19
C GLY A 91 6.80 -0.28 -14.96
N PHE A 92 5.70 -0.73 -14.34
CA PHE A 92 5.39 -2.14 -14.13
C PHE A 92 4.30 -2.62 -15.08
N THR A 93 4.26 -3.93 -15.32
CA THR A 93 3.20 -4.60 -16.07
C THR A 93 2.35 -5.44 -15.12
N TYR A 94 1.06 -5.12 -15.02
CA TYR A 94 0.09 -5.90 -14.25
C TYR A 94 0.06 -7.37 -14.70
N LYS A 95 -0.05 -8.29 -13.75
CA LYS A 95 -0.13 -9.73 -14.01
C LYS A 95 -1.42 -10.35 -13.51
N SER A 96 -1.76 -10.14 -12.24
CA SER A 96 -2.90 -10.79 -11.59
C SER A 96 -3.19 -10.14 -10.22
N ILE A 97 -4.10 -10.75 -9.46
CA ILE A 97 -4.25 -10.54 -8.03
C ILE A 97 -3.28 -11.49 -7.32
N ALA A 98 -2.37 -10.93 -6.51
CA ALA A 98 -1.47 -11.71 -5.66
C ALA A 98 -2.22 -12.29 -4.48
N PHE A 99 -2.94 -11.40 -3.75
CA PHE A 99 -3.68 -11.78 -2.56
C PHE A 99 -5.07 -11.18 -2.58
N GLN A 100 -6.04 -11.95 -2.11
CA GLN A 100 -7.40 -11.51 -1.90
C GLN A 100 -7.70 -11.59 -0.41
N TRP A 101 -7.70 -10.44 0.28
CA TRP A 101 -8.06 -10.39 1.67
C TRP A 101 -9.57 -10.46 1.85
N VAL A 102 -10.03 -11.50 2.53
CA VAL A 102 -11.40 -11.65 3.03
C VAL A 102 -11.44 -11.17 4.47
N LYS A 103 -12.11 -10.06 4.71
CA LYS A 103 -12.16 -9.37 5.99
C LYS A 103 -13.11 -10.07 6.95
N GLN A 104 -12.60 -10.49 8.10
CA GLN A 104 -13.41 -10.95 9.22
C GLN A 104 -13.73 -9.79 10.17
N ASN A 105 -14.74 -9.96 11.00
CA ASN A 105 -15.01 -9.05 12.11
C ASN A 105 -13.80 -9.01 13.05
N ARG A 106 -13.62 -7.91 13.79
CA ARG A 106 -12.50 -7.76 14.76
C ARG A 106 -12.40 -8.88 15.79
N SER A 107 -13.53 -9.49 16.15
CA SER A 107 -13.57 -10.66 17.02
C SER A 107 -13.07 -11.96 16.40
N GLY A 108 -12.80 -11.98 15.07
CA GLY A 108 -12.51 -13.18 14.31
C GLY A 108 -13.74 -14.02 13.95
N ASN A 109 -14.92 -13.70 14.48
CA ASN A 109 -16.15 -14.43 14.24
C ASN A 109 -16.93 -13.83 13.08
N GLY A 110 -17.12 -14.62 12.02
CA GLY A 110 -17.86 -14.23 10.83
C GLY A 110 -17.15 -13.19 9.97
N TYR A 111 -17.76 -12.85 8.85
CA TYR A 111 -17.21 -11.92 7.88
C TYR A 111 -17.69 -10.50 8.13
N PHE A 112 -16.80 -9.53 7.89
CA PHE A 112 -17.11 -8.12 8.00
C PHE A 112 -18.11 -7.70 6.90
N PHE A 113 -19.08 -6.89 7.29
CA PHE A 113 -20.09 -6.33 6.39
C PHE A 113 -19.80 -4.84 6.17
N GLY A 114 -19.01 -4.53 5.13
CA GLY A 114 -18.62 -3.16 4.81
C GLY A 114 -19.74 -2.32 4.20
N LEU A 115 -19.48 -1.02 4.08
CA LEU A 115 -20.39 -0.03 3.50
C LEU A 115 -20.18 0.07 1.97
N GLY A 116 -20.49 -0.98 1.23
CA GLY A 116 -20.46 -0.93 -0.23
C GLY A 116 -21.71 -0.27 -0.80
N ARG A 117 -21.59 0.48 -1.91
CA ARG A 117 -22.70 1.17 -2.56
C ARG A 117 -23.67 0.20 -3.26
N TRP A 118 -23.13 -0.84 -3.88
CA TRP A 118 -23.91 -1.86 -4.61
C TRP A 118 -24.05 -3.14 -3.80
N THR A 119 -22.93 -3.66 -3.35
CA THR A 119 -22.88 -4.85 -2.49
C THR A 119 -22.12 -4.52 -1.22
N ARG A 120 -22.28 -5.31 -0.17
CA ARG A 120 -21.51 -5.14 1.05
C ARG A 120 -20.09 -5.62 0.84
N GLY A 121 -19.14 -4.66 0.75
CA GLY A 121 -17.73 -4.95 0.51
C GLY A 121 -17.05 -5.56 1.73
N ASN A 122 -16.55 -6.78 1.58
CA ASN A 122 -15.83 -7.49 2.64
C ASN A 122 -14.50 -8.07 2.18
N THR A 123 -14.05 -7.69 0.99
CA THR A 123 -12.77 -8.14 0.45
C THR A 123 -11.96 -6.97 -0.09
N GLU A 124 -10.64 -7.16 -0.17
CA GLU A 124 -9.71 -6.18 -0.73
C GLU A 124 -8.59 -6.89 -1.50
N PRO A 125 -8.32 -6.51 -2.76
CA PRO A 125 -7.29 -7.14 -3.58
C PRO A 125 -5.93 -6.49 -3.38
N CYS A 126 -4.87 -7.32 -3.34
CA CYS A 126 -3.49 -6.93 -3.52
C CYS A 126 -3.05 -7.38 -4.92
N LEU A 127 -2.75 -6.43 -5.80
CA LEU A 127 -2.36 -6.68 -7.18
C LEU A 127 -0.89 -7.10 -7.25
N ILE A 128 -0.53 -7.92 -8.24
CA ILE A 128 0.86 -8.24 -8.57
C ILE A 128 1.20 -7.70 -9.95
N ALA A 129 2.32 -7.01 -10.05
CA ALA A 129 2.88 -6.49 -11.30
C ALA A 129 4.39 -6.71 -11.34
N THR A 130 4.98 -6.76 -12.52
CA THR A 130 6.42 -7.03 -12.69
C THR A 130 7.09 -6.00 -13.59
N LYS A 131 8.37 -5.75 -13.28
CA LYS A 131 9.34 -5.09 -14.16
C LYS A 131 10.44 -6.12 -14.46
N GLY A 132 10.83 -6.28 -15.72
CA GLY A 132 11.77 -7.34 -16.11
C GLY A 132 11.17 -8.74 -16.00
N LYS A 133 11.96 -9.69 -15.46
CA LYS A 133 11.61 -11.10 -15.36
C LYS A 133 11.90 -11.67 -13.96
N PRO A 134 11.31 -11.11 -12.89
CA PRO A 134 11.49 -11.64 -11.53
C PRO A 134 11.01 -13.09 -11.46
N GLN A 135 11.71 -13.92 -10.68
CA GLN A 135 11.36 -15.31 -10.48
C GLN A 135 10.84 -15.53 -9.06
N ARG A 136 9.76 -16.28 -8.93
CA ARG A 136 9.28 -16.76 -7.63
C ARG A 136 10.14 -17.94 -7.17
N VAL A 137 10.29 -18.09 -5.86
CA VAL A 137 11.00 -19.23 -5.25
C VAL A 137 10.03 -20.30 -4.73
N SER A 138 8.76 -19.96 -4.51
CA SER A 138 7.71 -20.89 -4.08
C SER A 138 6.52 -20.86 -5.04
N ASN A 139 5.83 -21.97 -5.15
CA ASN A 139 4.56 -22.12 -5.88
C ASN A 139 3.41 -22.54 -4.95
N ALA A 140 3.65 -22.57 -3.63
CA ALA A 140 2.69 -23.07 -2.64
C ALA A 140 1.92 -21.93 -1.92
N VAL A 141 2.28 -20.66 -2.16
CA VAL A 141 1.68 -19.53 -1.48
C VAL A 141 0.23 -19.32 -1.91
N SER A 142 -0.70 -19.39 -0.94
CA SER A 142 -2.12 -19.19 -1.19
C SER A 142 -2.46 -17.74 -1.50
N GLN A 143 -3.30 -17.53 -2.51
CA GLN A 143 -3.86 -16.22 -2.85
C GLN A 143 -4.85 -15.73 -1.78
N LEU A 144 -5.61 -16.63 -1.15
CA LEU A 144 -6.64 -16.27 -0.20
C LEU A 144 -6.04 -15.94 1.17
N VAL A 145 -6.36 -14.75 1.67
CA VAL A 145 -6.01 -14.27 3.01
C VAL A 145 -7.30 -14.05 3.78
N VAL A 146 -7.53 -14.78 4.86
CA VAL A 146 -8.72 -14.63 5.71
C VAL A 146 -8.26 -14.17 7.08
N SER A 147 -8.49 -12.90 7.42
CA SER A 147 -8.05 -12.36 8.70
C SER A 147 -8.95 -11.24 9.20
N PRO A 148 -8.98 -11.00 10.53
CA PRO A 148 -9.78 -9.94 11.13
C PRO A 148 -9.36 -8.55 10.69
N LEU A 149 -10.33 -7.64 10.67
CA LEU A 149 -10.07 -6.21 10.58
C LEU A 149 -9.25 -5.75 11.77
N ARG A 150 -8.25 -4.92 11.47
CA ARG A 150 -7.44 -4.20 12.45
C ARG A 150 -7.82 -2.71 12.47
N GLU A 151 -7.07 -1.94 13.25
CA GLU A 151 -7.24 -0.51 13.35
C GLU A 151 -6.86 0.19 12.04
N HIS A 152 -7.58 1.27 11.71
CA HIS A 152 -7.23 2.21 10.64
C HIS A 152 -6.85 1.59 9.28
N SER A 153 -7.65 0.64 8.76
CA SER A 153 -7.41 0.03 7.43
C SER A 153 -6.06 -0.70 7.30
N ARG A 154 -5.43 -1.06 8.43
CA ARG A 154 -4.17 -1.80 8.48
C ARG A 154 -4.32 -3.15 7.77
N LYS A 155 -3.40 -3.41 6.85
CA LYS A 155 -3.36 -4.67 6.10
C LYS A 155 -2.85 -5.82 6.97
N PRO A 156 -3.22 -7.08 6.66
CA PRO A 156 -2.74 -8.25 7.40
C PRO A 156 -1.22 -8.39 7.32
N ASP A 157 -0.56 -8.53 8.49
CA ASP A 157 0.91 -8.66 8.54
C ASP A 157 1.41 -9.93 7.84
N GLU A 158 0.61 -11.00 7.87
CA GLU A 158 0.90 -12.26 7.16
C GLU A 158 1.14 -12.08 5.65
N VAL A 159 0.70 -10.97 5.06
CA VAL A 159 0.96 -10.71 3.64
C VAL A 159 2.43 -10.43 3.39
N ARG A 160 3.13 -9.75 4.32
CA ARG A 160 4.59 -9.56 4.23
C ARG A 160 5.33 -10.90 4.28
N ASP A 161 4.91 -11.81 5.16
CA ASP A 161 5.50 -13.16 5.27
C ASP A 161 5.26 -13.98 4.00
N ARG A 162 4.04 -13.93 3.47
CA ARG A 162 3.69 -14.61 2.21
C ARG A 162 4.45 -14.06 1.00
N ILE A 163 4.73 -12.75 0.97
CA ILE A 163 5.57 -12.15 -0.07
C ILE A 163 7.00 -12.71 0.01
N ILE A 164 7.56 -12.83 1.21
CA ILE A 164 8.89 -13.41 1.42
C ILE A 164 8.89 -14.90 1.05
N GLU A 165 7.86 -15.66 1.44
CA GLU A 165 7.71 -17.05 1.04
C GLU A 165 7.65 -17.21 -0.49
N LEU A 166 6.93 -16.31 -1.18
CA LEU A 166 6.78 -16.36 -2.63
C LEU A 166 8.05 -15.98 -3.37
N MET A 167 8.74 -14.92 -2.93
CA MET A 167 9.82 -14.26 -3.67
C MET A 167 11.22 -14.52 -3.10
N GLY A 168 11.32 -15.08 -1.89
CA GLY A 168 12.58 -15.26 -1.19
C GLY A 168 13.05 -14.03 -0.43
N ASP A 169 14.18 -14.18 0.26
CA ASP A 169 14.83 -13.09 1.02
C ASP A 169 15.65 -12.21 0.07
N ALA A 170 15.02 -11.17 -0.46
CA ALA A 170 15.59 -10.22 -1.39
C ALA A 170 15.44 -8.78 -0.87
N PRO A 171 16.21 -7.81 -1.40
CA PRO A 171 16.03 -6.39 -1.06
C PRO A 171 14.59 -5.96 -1.30
N ARG A 172 13.94 -5.47 -0.25
CA ARG A 172 12.52 -5.16 -0.24
C ARG A 172 12.19 -3.86 0.49
N ILE A 173 11.14 -3.20 0.03
CA ILE A 173 10.64 -1.95 0.61
C ILE A 173 9.12 -1.96 0.67
N GLU A 174 8.56 -1.39 1.75
CA GLU A 174 7.16 -1.04 1.87
C GLU A 174 6.98 0.47 1.66
N LEU A 175 6.20 0.83 0.64
CA LEU A 175 5.83 2.22 0.34
C LEU A 175 4.50 2.58 1.01
N PHE A 176 4.41 3.82 1.47
CA PHE A 176 3.28 4.34 2.27
C PHE A 176 3.11 3.60 3.60
N ALA A 177 4.24 3.10 4.12
CA ALA A 177 4.28 2.38 5.39
C ALA A 177 3.85 3.30 6.54
N ARG A 178 3.07 2.74 7.48
CA ARG A 178 2.64 3.40 8.72
C ARG A 178 3.41 2.94 9.93
N GLU A 179 4.14 1.85 9.80
CA GLU A 179 5.00 1.27 10.83
C GLU A 179 6.22 0.63 10.18
N THR A 180 7.25 0.42 10.98
CA THR A 180 8.42 -0.35 10.54
C THR A 180 8.12 -1.84 10.65
N ALA A 181 8.64 -2.62 9.72
CA ALA A 181 8.54 -4.08 9.74
C ALA A 181 9.94 -4.72 9.68
N PRO A 182 10.23 -5.76 10.48
CA PRO A 182 11.52 -6.43 10.46
C PRO A 182 11.92 -6.91 9.06
N GLY A 183 13.12 -6.56 8.63
CA GLY A 183 13.65 -6.96 7.33
C GLY A 183 13.05 -6.23 6.12
N TRP A 184 12.24 -5.20 6.32
CA TRP A 184 11.72 -4.31 5.30
C TRP A 184 12.30 -2.91 5.46
N ASP A 185 12.77 -2.32 4.38
CA ASP A 185 12.91 -0.88 4.32
C ASP A 185 11.50 -0.27 4.24
N CYS A 186 11.29 0.88 4.85
CA CYS A 186 9.96 1.50 4.92
C CYS A 186 10.03 2.96 4.48
N TRP A 187 9.08 3.37 3.64
CA TRP A 187 8.91 4.74 3.22
C TRP A 187 7.45 5.17 3.40
N GLY A 188 7.21 6.24 4.14
CA GLY A 188 5.88 6.76 4.43
C GLY A 188 5.94 7.90 5.44
N ASN A 189 4.82 8.61 5.63
CA ASN A 189 4.77 9.82 6.50
C ASN A 189 4.75 9.47 8.00
N GLU A 190 4.41 8.24 8.36
CA GLU A 190 4.24 7.82 9.76
C GLU A 190 5.43 6.99 10.26
N VAL A 191 6.43 6.74 9.41
CA VAL A 191 7.62 5.98 9.76
C VAL A 191 8.89 6.83 9.71
N PRO A 192 9.88 6.59 10.61
CA PRO A 192 11.18 7.21 10.46
C PRO A 192 11.86 6.72 9.18
N ILE A 193 12.63 7.60 8.53
CA ILE A 193 13.39 7.23 7.34
C ILE A 193 14.47 6.24 7.76
N ILE A 194 14.37 5.00 7.29
CA ILE A 194 15.45 4.01 7.45
C ILE A 194 16.09 3.82 6.09
N SER A 195 17.28 4.37 5.91
CA SER A 195 18.11 4.13 4.73
C SER A 195 19.37 3.40 5.16
N GLY A 196 19.59 2.19 4.62
CA GLY A 196 20.83 1.43 4.86
C GLY A 196 21.05 0.98 6.31
N GLY A 197 19.99 0.75 7.09
CA GLY A 197 20.09 0.28 8.48
C GLY A 197 20.35 1.37 9.52
N MET A 198 20.41 2.64 9.13
CA MET A 198 20.48 3.78 10.06
C MET A 198 19.17 4.55 10.10
N VAL A 199 18.66 4.77 11.31
CA VAL A 199 17.52 5.67 11.56
C VAL A 199 18.03 7.11 11.36
N VAL A 200 17.51 7.77 10.32
CA VAL A 200 17.72 9.21 10.17
C VAL A 200 16.63 9.90 10.99
N HIS A 201 17.00 10.44 12.14
CA HIS A 201 16.08 11.26 12.93
C HIS A 201 15.72 12.52 12.14
N ASP A 202 14.44 12.63 11.80
CA ASP A 202 13.88 13.84 11.22
C ASP A 202 13.92 14.95 12.28
N GLN A 203 14.71 15.98 12.02
CA GLN A 203 14.65 17.24 12.77
C GLN A 203 13.56 18.11 12.12
N ARG A 204 12.31 17.78 12.36
CA ARG A 204 11.22 18.73 12.09
C ARG A 204 11.06 19.67 13.27
N PRO A 205 10.97 21.00 13.04
CA PRO A 205 10.71 21.99 14.10
C PRO A 205 9.32 21.82 14.70
#